data_11ad0b6c521b6c20eb0d66ab0de8081b
#
_entry.id   11ad0b6c521b6c20eb0d66ab0de8081b
#
_cell.length_a   1.000
_cell.length_b   1.000
_cell.length_c   1.000
_cell.angle_alpha   90.00
_cell.angle_beta   90.00
_cell.angle_gamma   90.00
#
_symmetry.space_group_name_H-M   'P 1'
#
loop_
_entity.id
_entity.type
_entity.pdbx_description
1 polymer ?
#
loop_
_entity_poly.entity_id
_entity_poly.type
_entity_poly.pdbx_seq_one_letter_code
_entity_poly.pdbx_strand_id
1 'polypeptide(L)'
;MSDAVITAWIAAGSAVAGALAGGGVTGWFTLAAARRQAQSTVDAAARQADAAWEAGRRQADAAWEAGRLQAEAQLDVARQTLAGQHLAAQREVRRAAYATFLAAADAACQRRLEWQQALGTAQATGCRDRYRVSLTAVAEALTLVRLEGPDAVSTAALTLEGSLEVSASPDRYQDAHAEFLSTARTALAAP
;
A
#
# COMPACT_ATOMS: atom_id res chain seq x y z
N MET A 1 19.34 14.17 -36.68
CA MET A 1 20.72 14.60 -37.02
C MET A 1 20.63 16.09 -37.18
N SER A 2 21.21 16.83 -36.26
CA SER A 2 21.02 18.28 -36.09
C SER A 2 21.83 19.09 -37.11
N ASP A 3 21.24 20.19 -37.59
CA ASP A 3 21.78 21.16 -38.58
C ASP A 3 23.21 21.64 -38.27
N ALA A 4 23.67 21.52 -37.03
CA ALA A 4 25.02 21.86 -36.59
C ALA A 4 26.15 21.02 -37.25
N VAL A 5 25.84 19.76 -37.62
CA VAL A 5 26.86 18.89 -38.27
C VAL A 5 27.02 19.25 -39.75
N ILE A 6 25.93 19.66 -40.41
CA ILE A 6 25.97 20.07 -41.84
C ILE A 6 26.72 21.39 -42.00
N THR A 7 26.58 22.34 -41.07
CA THR A 7 27.23 23.62 -41.10
C THR A 7 28.77 23.51 -40.90
N ALA A 8 29.19 22.54 -40.10
CA ALA A 8 30.63 22.28 -39.86
C ALA A 8 31.35 21.73 -41.11
N TRP A 9 30.68 20.95 -41.96
CA TRP A 9 31.24 20.39 -43.20
C TRP A 9 31.36 21.42 -44.32
N ILE A 10 30.44 22.39 -44.38
CA ILE A 10 30.48 23.49 -45.39
C ILE A 10 31.60 24.45 -45.08
N ALA A 11 31.91 24.75 -43.81
CA ALA A 11 32.99 25.62 -43.39
C ALA A 11 34.37 25.02 -43.67
N ALA A 12 34.54 23.70 -43.62
CA ALA A 12 35.80 23.04 -43.91
C ALA A 12 36.15 22.99 -45.42
N GLY A 13 35.10 22.97 -46.27
CA GLY A 13 35.29 22.86 -47.75
C GLY A 13 35.72 24.14 -48.43
N SER A 14 35.41 25.33 -47.89
CA SER A 14 35.71 26.61 -48.50
C SER A 14 37.16 27.11 -48.31
N ALA A 15 37.88 26.55 -47.32
CA ALA A 15 39.28 26.94 -47.05
C ALA A 15 40.32 26.31 -48.02
N VAL A 16 39.94 25.26 -48.74
CA VAL A 16 40.87 24.51 -49.63
C VAL A 16 40.97 25.12 -51.05
N ALA A 17 39.95 25.84 -51.49
CA ALA A 17 39.86 26.36 -52.88
C ALA A 17 40.71 27.63 -53.15
N GLY A 18 41.18 28.34 -52.13
CA GLY A 18 41.95 29.59 -52.27
C GLY A 18 43.45 29.45 -52.38
N ALA A 19 44.05 28.25 -52.25
CA ALA A 19 45.48 28.07 -52.10
C ALA A 19 46.26 27.71 -53.37
N LEU A 20 45.60 27.62 -54.54
CA LEU A 20 46.22 27.11 -55.79
C LEU A 20 46.71 28.19 -56.76
N ALA A 21 46.69 29.49 -56.43
CA ALA A 21 47.03 30.56 -57.36
C ALA A 21 48.15 31.52 -56.92
N GLY A 22 49.21 31.09 -56.25
CA GLY A 22 50.28 31.98 -55.90
C GLY A 22 51.55 31.37 -55.28
N GLY A 23 52.61 31.12 -56.09
CA GLY A 23 53.98 31.15 -55.69
C GLY A 23 54.56 29.95 -54.92
N GLY A 24 55.50 29.28 -55.57
CA GLY A 24 56.12 28.00 -55.20
C GLY A 24 57.08 27.90 -54.00
N VAL A 25 57.18 28.84 -53.09
CA VAL A 25 57.88 28.68 -51.83
C VAL A 25 57.06 29.02 -50.61
N THR A 26 56.10 29.95 -50.70
CA THR A 26 55.18 30.29 -49.64
C THR A 26 54.10 29.17 -49.49
N GLY A 27 53.83 28.38 -50.53
CA GLY A 27 52.80 27.28 -50.51
C GLY A 27 53.18 26.16 -49.56
N TRP A 28 54.41 25.82 -49.35
CA TRP A 28 54.77 24.72 -48.41
C TRP A 28 54.54 25.09 -46.94
N PHE A 29 54.90 26.32 -46.53
CA PHE A 29 54.69 26.76 -45.16
C PHE A 29 53.22 26.93 -44.83
N THR A 30 52.37 27.37 -45.79
CA THR A 30 50.92 27.44 -45.63
C THR A 30 50.29 26.06 -45.57
N LEU A 31 50.82 25.12 -46.38
CA LEU A 31 50.33 23.74 -46.33
C LEU A 31 50.73 23.02 -45.04
N ALA A 32 51.90 23.26 -44.51
CA ALA A 32 52.36 22.74 -43.24
C ALA A 32 51.60 23.37 -42.07
N ALA A 33 51.31 24.67 -42.12
CA ALA A 33 50.49 25.38 -41.13
C ALA A 33 49.01 24.86 -41.18
N ALA A 34 48.44 24.72 -42.38
CA ALA A 34 47.09 24.17 -42.56
C ALA A 34 46.95 22.73 -42.03
N ARG A 35 48.00 21.89 -42.27
CA ARG A 35 48.00 20.51 -41.72
C ARG A 35 48.07 20.50 -40.19
N ARG A 36 48.89 21.36 -39.56
CA ARG A 36 48.96 21.49 -38.10
C ARG A 36 47.67 22.02 -37.51
N GLN A 37 47.03 22.96 -38.19
CA GLN A 37 45.75 23.51 -37.80
C GLN A 37 44.61 22.46 -37.94
N ALA A 38 44.60 21.68 -39.02
CA ALA A 38 43.70 20.57 -39.19
C ALA A 38 43.88 19.48 -38.13
N GLN A 39 45.13 19.13 -37.82
CA GLN A 39 45.43 18.18 -36.74
C GLN A 39 44.96 18.69 -35.38
N SER A 40 45.24 19.97 -35.04
CA SER A 40 44.83 20.56 -33.78
C SER A 40 43.30 20.65 -33.63
N THR A 41 42.56 20.87 -34.73
CA THR A 41 41.08 20.84 -34.72
C THR A 41 40.52 19.42 -34.56
N VAL A 42 41.15 18.42 -35.18
CA VAL A 42 40.76 17.01 -34.98
C VAL A 42 41.04 16.55 -33.54
N ASP A 43 42.23 16.92 -33.00
CA ASP A 43 42.59 16.58 -31.62
C ASP A 43 41.67 17.30 -30.61
N ALA A 44 41.26 18.54 -30.87
CA ALA A 44 40.30 19.26 -30.06
C ALA A 44 38.90 18.64 -30.13
N ALA A 45 38.47 18.24 -31.34
CA ALA A 45 37.18 17.56 -31.52
C ALA A 45 37.17 16.19 -30.86
N ALA A 46 38.25 15.42 -30.91
CA ALA A 46 38.38 14.14 -30.22
C ALA A 46 38.27 14.31 -28.70
N ARG A 47 39.03 15.28 -28.12
CA ARG A 47 38.93 15.56 -26.67
C ARG A 47 37.52 16.02 -26.24
N GLN A 48 36.87 16.80 -27.08
CA GLN A 48 35.50 17.26 -26.83
C GLN A 48 34.51 16.11 -26.90
N ALA A 49 34.71 15.18 -27.83
CA ALA A 49 33.87 13.96 -27.93
C ALA A 49 34.07 13.05 -26.71
N ASP A 50 35.33 12.85 -26.28
CA ASP A 50 35.62 12.04 -25.09
C ASP A 50 35.03 12.67 -23.82
N ALA A 51 35.18 13.99 -23.65
CA ALA A 51 34.59 14.72 -22.53
C ALA A 51 33.04 14.63 -22.52
N ALA A 52 32.41 14.73 -23.70
CA ALA A 52 30.99 14.59 -23.85
C ALA A 52 30.49 13.15 -23.52
N TRP A 53 31.29 12.15 -23.96
CA TRP A 53 31.03 10.75 -23.64
C TRP A 53 31.12 10.47 -22.13
N GLU A 54 32.17 10.94 -21.47
CA GLU A 54 32.32 10.79 -20.03
C GLU A 54 31.22 11.52 -19.25
N ALA A 55 30.85 12.73 -19.67
CA ALA A 55 29.75 13.47 -19.07
C ALA A 55 28.39 12.72 -19.22
N GLY A 56 28.15 12.20 -20.43
CA GLY A 56 26.94 11.39 -20.70
C GLY A 56 26.87 10.13 -19.86
N ARG A 57 28.03 9.45 -19.69
CA ARG A 57 28.11 8.26 -18.84
C ARG A 57 27.86 8.57 -17.38
N ARG A 58 28.47 9.62 -16.82
CA ARG A 58 28.22 10.06 -15.43
C ARG A 58 26.75 10.44 -15.21
N GLN A 59 26.15 11.11 -16.20
CA GLN A 59 24.74 11.48 -16.13
C GLN A 59 23.82 10.23 -16.16
N ALA A 60 24.15 9.24 -16.99
CA ALA A 60 23.40 7.98 -17.06
C ALA A 60 23.52 7.20 -15.74
N ASP A 61 24.72 7.09 -15.17
CA ASP A 61 24.97 6.43 -13.89
C ASP A 61 24.19 7.11 -12.75
N ALA A 62 24.24 8.45 -12.68
CA ALA A 62 23.49 9.22 -11.69
C ALA A 62 21.97 9.07 -11.85
N ALA A 63 21.47 9.06 -13.09
CA ALA A 63 20.05 8.84 -13.37
C ALA A 63 19.61 7.43 -12.96
N TRP A 64 20.45 6.42 -13.19
CA TRP A 64 20.19 5.05 -12.79
C TRP A 64 20.14 4.88 -11.26
N GLU A 65 21.12 5.48 -10.54
CA GLU A 65 21.12 5.48 -9.07
C GLU A 65 19.88 6.20 -8.50
N ALA A 66 19.53 7.37 -9.03
CA ALA A 66 18.35 8.09 -8.62
C ALA A 66 17.06 7.28 -8.88
N GLY A 67 16.97 6.61 -10.03
CA GLY A 67 15.86 5.73 -10.37
C GLY A 67 15.74 4.54 -9.41
N ARG A 68 16.88 3.95 -9.03
CA ARG A 68 16.91 2.83 -8.06
C ARG A 68 16.43 3.27 -6.68
N LEU A 69 16.95 4.39 -6.17
CA LEU A 69 16.53 4.93 -4.87
C LEU A 69 15.04 5.30 -4.86
N GLN A 70 14.55 5.86 -5.95
CA GLN A 70 13.13 6.17 -6.09
C GLN A 70 12.28 4.92 -6.11
N ALA A 71 12.69 3.86 -6.80
CA ALA A 71 11.99 2.58 -6.84
C ALA A 71 11.97 1.90 -5.45
N GLU A 72 13.09 1.92 -4.73
CA GLU A 72 13.18 1.39 -3.36
C GLU A 72 12.22 2.16 -2.41
N ALA A 73 12.21 3.49 -2.48
CA ALA A 73 11.30 4.31 -1.68
C ALA A 73 9.81 4.04 -2.00
N GLN A 74 9.47 3.86 -3.28
CA GLN A 74 8.11 3.50 -3.69
C GLN A 74 7.70 2.12 -3.17
N LEU A 75 8.60 1.14 -3.20
CA LEU A 75 8.34 -0.20 -2.66
C LEU A 75 8.10 -0.15 -1.15
N ASP A 76 8.85 0.64 -0.40
CA ASP A 76 8.66 0.78 1.04
C ASP A 76 7.33 1.45 1.39
N VAL A 77 6.94 2.50 0.66
CA VAL A 77 5.62 3.13 0.81
C VAL A 77 4.51 2.14 0.47
N ALA A 78 4.66 1.37 -0.61
CA ALA A 78 3.67 0.36 -0.99
C ALA A 78 3.52 -0.73 0.07
N ARG A 79 4.62 -1.23 0.65
CA ARG A 79 4.60 -2.21 1.75
C ARG A 79 3.90 -1.67 2.99
N GLN A 80 4.20 -0.44 3.39
CA GLN A 80 3.55 0.22 4.54
C GLN A 80 2.05 0.42 4.29
N THR A 81 1.68 0.83 3.08
CA THR A 81 0.29 1.01 2.70
C THR A 81 -0.48 -0.31 2.73
N LEU A 82 0.08 -1.38 2.17
CA LEU A 82 -0.52 -2.72 2.19
C LEU A 82 -0.66 -3.26 3.62
N ALA A 83 0.35 -3.07 4.46
CA ALA A 83 0.28 -3.47 5.87
C ALA A 83 -0.83 -2.71 6.61
N GLY A 84 -0.94 -1.39 6.39
CA GLY A 84 -2.02 -0.58 6.96
C GLY A 84 -3.41 -1.00 6.49
N GLN A 85 -3.57 -1.29 5.19
CA GLN A 85 -4.83 -1.77 4.64
C GLN A 85 -5.21 -3.15 5.19
N HIS A 86 -4.25 -4.06 5.34
CA HIS A 86 -4.49 -5.37 5.92
C HIS A 86 -4.98 -5.28 7.37
N LEU A 87 -4.33 -4.46 8.20
CA LEU A 87 -4.77 -4.21 9.58
C LEU A 87 -6.16 -3.56 9.64
N ALA A 88 -6.45 -2.61 8.76
CA ALA A 88 -7.77 -1.99 8.69
C ALA A 88 -8.85 -3.01 8.30
N ALA A 89 -8.58 -3.86 7.32
CA ALA A 89 -9.50 -4.94 6.90
C ALA A 89 -9.74 -5.94 8.03
N GLN A 90 -8.71 -6.35 8.76
CA GLN A 90 -8.87 -7.25 9.91
C GLN A 90 -9.73 -6.62 11.02
N ARG A 91 -9.53 -5.32 11.31
CA ARG A 91 -10.35 -4.61 12.30
C ARG A 91 -11.82 -4.53 11.87
N GLU A 92 -12.08 -4.35 10.59
CA GLU A 92 -13.44 -4.30 10.06
C GLU A 92 -14.15 -5.67 10.17
N VAL A 93 -13.46 -6.75 9.85
CA VAL A 93 -13.97 -8.13 10.03
C VAL A 93 -14.30 -8.39 11.50
N ARG A 94 -13.39 -8.06 12.42
CA ARG A 94 -13.64 -8.20 13.87
C ARG A 94 -14.82 -7.35 14.34
N ARG A 95 -14.91 -6.10 13.89
CA ARG A 95 -16.02 -5.22 14.22
C ARG A 95 -17.36 -5.81 13.78
N ALA A 96 -17.42 -6.33 12.55
CA ALA A 96 -18.62 -6.96 12.01
C ALA A 96 -19.00 -8.22 12.82
N ALA A 97 -18.03 -9.07 13.17
CA ALA A 97 -18.27 -10.26 14.00
C ALA A 97 -18.81 -9.89 15.39
N TYR A 98 -18.23 -8.88 16.05
CA TYR A 98 -18.68 -8.43 17.38
C TYR A 98 -20.08 -7.82 17.33
N ALA A 99 -20.38 -7.00 16.31
CA ALA A 99 -21.69 -6.40 16.12
C ALA A 99 -22.77 -7.47 15.87
N THR A 100 -22.46 -8.47 15.03
CA THR A 100 -23.35 -9.59 14.74
C THR A 100 -23.66 -10.40 16.00
N PHE A 101 -22.63 -10.68 16.80
CA PHE A 101 -22.79 -11.41 18.06
C PHE A 101 -23.64 -10.62 19.07
N LEU A 102 -23.40 -9.34 19.26
CA LEU A 102 -24.22 -8.49 20.14
C LEU A 102 -25.67 -8.45 19.69
N ALA A 103 -25.93 -8.25 18.41
CA ALA A 103 -27.28 -8.22 17.89
C ALA A 103 -28.02 -9.57 18.10
N ALA A 104 -27.32 -10.69 17.94
CA ALA A 104 -27.87 -12.01 18.22
C ALA A 104 -28.15 -12.21 19.72
N ALA A 105 -27.23 -11.77 20.60
CA ALA A 105 -27.40 -11.86 22.06
C ALA A 105 -28.56 -10.99 22.57
N ASP A 106 -28.69 -9.76 22.06
CA ASP A 106 -29.78 -8.85 22.39
C ASP A 106 -31.12 -9.44 21.95
N ALA A 107 -31.21 -9.98 20.73
CA ALA A 107 -32.39 -10.64 20.23
C ALA A 107 -32.78 -11.87 21.10
N ALA A 108 -31.80 -12.68 21.50
CA ALA A 108 -32.01 -13.82 22.37
C ALA A 108 -32.52 -13.41 23.77
N CYS A 109 -31.95 -12.35 24.33
CA CYS A 109 -32.39 -11.78 25.60
C CYS A 109 -33.87 -11.32 25.52
N GLN A 110 -34.24 -10.60 24.47
CA GLN A 110 -35.63 -10.19 24.25
C GLN A 110 -36.58 -11.39 24.10
N ARG A 111 -36.22 -12.41 23.32
CA ARG A 111 -37.03 -13.64 23.17
C ARG A 111 -37.18 -14.40 24.48
N ARG A 112 -36.16 -14.40 25.33
CA ARG A 112 -36.23 -14.96 26.68
C ARG A 112 -37.29 -14.24 27.52
N LEU A 113 -37.31 -12.93 27.54
CA LEU A 113 -38.27 -12.13 28.25
C LEU A 113 -39.72 -12.37 27.74
N GLU A 114 -39.91 -12.39 26.41
CA GLU A 114 -41.19 -12.71 25.80
C GLU A 114 -41.68 -14.10 26.26
N TRP A 115 -40.80 -15.10 26.28
CA TRP A 115 -41.14 -16.42 26.75
C TRP A 115 -41.49 -16.44 28.24
N GLN A 116 -40.72 -15.76 29.09
CA GLN A 116 -41.00 -15.64 30.53
C GLN A 116 -42.40 -15.00 30.78
N GLN A 117 -42.74 -13.97 30.02
CA GLN A 117 -44.08 -13.32 30.10
C GLN A 117 -45.21 -14.22 29.59
N ALA A 118 -44.96 -15.10 28.66
CA ALA A 118 -45.94 -16.02 28.11
C ALA A 118 -46.13 -17.28 28.96
N LEU A 119 -45.37 -17.49 30.03
CA LEU A 119 -45.50 -18.65 30.89
C LEU A 119 -46.94 -18.76 31.45
N GLY A 120 -47.51 -19.96 31.35
CA GLY A 120 -48.92 -20.22 31.74
C GLY A 120 -49.95 -19.87 30.68
N THR A 121 -49.55 -19.36 29.52
CA THR A 121 -50.46 -19.09 28.39
C THR A 121 -50.32 -20.15 27.26
N ALA A 122 -51.29 -20.20 26.35
CA ALA A 122 -51.23 -21.04 25.17
C ALA A 122 -50.08 -20.69 24.21
N GLN A 123 -49.50 -19.49 24.34
CA GLN A 123 -48.42 -19.01 23.48
C GLN A 123 -47.01 -19.41 24.00
N ALA A 124 -46.90 -19.96 25.21
CA ALA A 124 -45.61 -20.26 25.87
C ALA A 124 -44.71 -21.19 25.01
N THR A 125 -45.28 -22.21 24.38
CA THR A 125 -44.55 -23.15 23.52
C THR A 125 -43.94 -22.44 22.30
N GLY A 126 -44.70 -21.61 21.58
CA GLY A 126 -44.20 -20.87 20.41
C GLY A 126 -43.14 -19.82 20.78
N CYS A 127 -43.27 -19.17 21.96
CA CYS A 127 -42.23 -18.25 22.46
C CYS A 127 -40.95 -19.00 22.83
N ARG A 128 -41.05 -20.18 23.43
CA ARG A 128 -39.92 -21.05 23.75
C ARG A 128 -39.17 -21.47 22.50
N ASP A 129 -39.85 -21.87 21.46
CA ASP A 129 -39.22 -22.32 20.21
C ASP A 129 -38.46 -21.16 19.52
N ARG A 130 -39.06 -19.97 19.48
CA ARG A 130 -38.36 -18.76 18.98
C ARG A 130 -37.12 -18.42 19.79
N TYR A 131 -37.20 -18.57 21.11
CA TYR A 131 -36.02 -18.38 21.96
C TYR A 131 -34.91 -19.41 21.65
N ARG A 132 -35.25 -20.68 21.48
CA ARG A 132 -34.26 -21.71 21.08
C ARG A 132 -33.58 -21.42 19.75
N VAL A 133 -34.35 -20.96 18.76
CA VAL A 133 -33.79 -20.54 17.46
C VAL A 133 -32.82 -19.37 17.63
N SER A 134 -33.16 -18.39 18.48
CA SER A 134 -32.23 -17.25 18.72
C SER A 134 -30.91 -17.67 19.42
N LEU A 135 -30.97 -18.71 20.30
CA LEU A 135 -29.73 -19.25 20.89
C LEU A 135 -28.83 -19.93 19.86
N THR A 136 -29.37 -20.55 18.82
CA THR A 136 -28.60 -21.11 17.72
C THR A 136 -27.88 -19.99 16.97
N ALA A 137 -28.55 -18.87 16.70
CA ALA A 137 -27.92 -17.71 16.07
C ALA A 137 -26.81 -17.09 16.94
N VAL A 138 -26.96 -17.09 18.27
CA VAL A 138 -25.89 -16.67 19.19
C VAL A 138 -24.68 -17.58 19.10
N ALA A 139 -24.87 -18.91 19.09
CA ALA A 139 -23.79 -19.88 18.99
C ALA A 139 -23.03 -19.78 17.65
N GLU A 140 -23.74 -19.55 16.54
CA GLU A 140 -23.13 -19.30 15.24
C GLU A 140 -22.28 -18.01 15.26
N ALA A 141 -22.83 -16.92 15.78
CA ALA A 141 -22.12 -15.64 15.88
C ALA A 141 -20.92 -15.72 16.86
N LEU A 142 -21.05 -16.47 17.97
CA LEU A 142 -19.94 -16.73 18.89
C LEU A 142 -18.77 -17.45 18.21
N THR A 143 -19.08 -18.37 17.30
CA THR A 143 -18.04 -19.05 16.53
C THR A 143 -17.18 -18.05 15.72
N LEU A 144 -17.81 -17.05 15.10
CA LEU A 144 -17.11 -16.00 14.39
C LEU A 144 -16.24 -15.14 15.33
N VAL A 145 -16.76 -14.79 16.51
CA VAL A 145 -15.99 -14.05 17.52
C VAL A 145 -14.75 -14.84 17.97
N ARG A 146 -14.88 -16.16 18.13
CA ARG A 146 -13.76 -17.03 18.52
C ARG A 146 -12.71 -17.23 17.43
N LEU A 147 -13.11 -17.16 16.17
CA LEU A 147 -12.18 -17.27 15.04
C LEU A 147 -11.40 -15.97 14.79
N GLU A 148 -12.05 -14.83 14.96
CA GLU A 148 -11.52 -13.52 14.57
C GLU A 148 -10.98 -12.71 15.75
N GLY A 149 -11.48 -12.97 16.96
CA GLY A 149 -11.16 -12.20 18.16
C GLY A 149 -10.03 -12.79 18.99
N PRO A 150 -9.36 -11.94 19.82
CA PRO A 150 -8.43 -12.42 20.83
C PRO A 150 -9.17 -13.18 21.95
N ASP A 151 -8.42 -14.00 22.68
CA ASP A 151 -8.94 -14.86 23.75
C ASP A 151 -9.77 -14.11 24.81
N ALA A 152 -9.38 -12.89 25.16
CA ALA A 152 -10.11 -12.07 26.12
C ALA A 152 -11.53 -11.75 25.63
N VAL A 153 -11.71 -11.41 24.34
CA VAL A 153 -13.03 -11.16 23.76
C VAL A 153 -13.84 -12.44 23.66
N SER A 154 -13.21 -13.55 23.31
CA SER A 154 -13.85 -14.86 23.26
C SER A 154 -14.36 -15.29 24.63
N THR A 155 -13.59 -15.05 25.70
CA THR A 155 -13.99 -15.33 27.07
C THR A 155 -15.18 -14.45 27.51
N ALA A 156 -15.13 -13.15 27.23
CA ALA A 156 -16.25 -12.25 27.52
C ALA A 156 -17.52 -12.63 26.75
N ALA A 157 -17.38 -13.07 25.49
CA ALA A 157 -18.50 -13.55 24.71
C ALA A 157 -19.13 -14.83 25.28
N LEU A 158 -18.33 -15.78 25.77
CA LEU A 158 -18.82 -16.97 26.46
C LEU A 158 -19.56 -16.62 27.78
N THR A 159 -19.05 -15.64 28.53
CA THR A 159 -19.73 -15.14 29.73
C THR A 159 -21.10 -14.54 29.39
N LEU A 160 -21.16 -13.77 28.29
CA LEU A 160 -22.42 -13.19 27.81
C LEU A 160 -23.39 -14.27 27.32
N GLU A 161 -22.93 -15.26 26.57
CA GLU A 161 -23.77 -16.42 26.17
C GLU A 161 -24.32 -17.13 27.39
N GLY A 162 -23.49 -17.45 28.39
CA GLY A 162 -23.93 -18.10 29.63
C GLY A 162 -24.96 -17.28 30.43
N SER A 163 -24.95 -15.96 30.29
CA SER A 163 -25.95 -15.08 30.91
C SER A 163 -27.33 -15.14 30.26
N LEU A 164 -27.44 -15.75 29.08
CA LEU A 164 -28.71 -16.00 28.38
C LEU A 164 -29.46 -17.23 28.93
N GLU A 165 -28.88 -17.99 29.85
CA GLU A 165 -29.58 -19.09 30.47
C GLU A 165 -30.87 -18.62 31.14
N VAL A 166 -31.90 -19.52 31.15
CA VAL A 166 -33.25 -19.19 31.66
C VAL A 166 -33.23 -18.81 33.13
N SER A 167 -32.31 -19.39 33.91
CA SER A 167 -32.13 -19.16 35.33
C SER A 167 -31.36 -17.90 35.67
N ALA A 168 -30.71 -17.26 34.69
CA ALA A 168 -29.90 -16.08 34.91
C ALA A 168 -30.75 -14.82 35.17
N SER A 169 -30.31 -14.00 36.16
CA SER A 169 -30.98 -12.72 36.42
C SER A 169 -30.76 -11.74 35.25
N PRO A 170 -31.66 -10.78 35.03
CA PRO A 170 -31.51 -9.72 34.04
C PRO A 170 -30.20 -8.90 34.25
N ASP A 171 -29.81 -8.63 35.49
CA ASP A 171 -28.63 -7.88 35.83
C ASP A 171 -27.35 -8.59 35.35
N ARG A 172 -27.29 -9.92 35.47
CA ARG A 172 -26.17 -10.73 34.97
C ARG A 172 -25.97 -10.56 33.46
N TYR A 173 -27.05 -10.41 32.69
CA TYR A 173 -26.93 -10.13 31.24
C TYR A 173 -26.35 -8.74 31.01
N GLN A 174 -26.83 -7.74 31.75
CA GLN A 174 -26.35 -6.36 31.59
C GLN A 174 -24.85 -6.22 31.93
N ASP A 175 -24.41 -6.85 33.02
CA ASP A 175 -23.00 -6.86 33.43
C ASP A 175 -22.11 -7.55 32.38
N ALA A 176 -22.49 -8.74 31.93
CA ALA A 176 -21.75 -9.48 30.90
C ALA A 176 -21.73 -8.74 29.56
N HIS A 177 -22.81 -8.07 29.18
CA HIS A 177 -22.90 -7.25 27.99
C HIS A 177 -21.94 -6.04 28.07
N ALA A 178 -21.92 -5.35 29.20
CA ALA A 178 -21.00 -4.21 29.43
C ALA A 178 -19.51 -4.66 29.41
N GLU A 179 -19.21 -5.81 30.02
CA GLU A 179 -17.87 -6.41 30.00
C GLU A 179 -17.43 -6.76 28.58
N PHE A 180 -18.30 -7.42 27.81
CA PHE A 180 -18.01 -7.74 26.40
C PHE A 180 -17.73 -6.47 25.57
N LEU A 181 -18.57 -5.45 25.70
CA LEU A 181 -18.39 -4.17 24.99
C LEU A 181 -17.06 -3.50 25.35
N SER A 182 -16.70 -3.49 26.62
CA SER A 182 -15.43 -2.90 27.10
C SER A 182 -14.22 -3.64 26.50
N THR A 183 -14.26 -4.98 26.58
CA THR A 183 -13.19 -5.84 26.09
C THR A 183 -13.07 -5.76 24.56
N ALA A 184 -14.18 -5.76 23.83
CA ALA A 184 -14.22 -5.62 22.38
C ALA A 184 -13.65 -4.26 21.91
N ARG A 185 -14.00 -3.16 22.60
CA ARG A 185 -13.42 -1.82 22.29
C ARG A 185 -11.92 -1.80 22.49
N THR A 186 -11.43 -2.38 23.59
CA THR A 186 -9.99 -2.47 23.86
C THR A 186 -9.28 -3.29 22.77
N ALA A 187 -9.86 -4.41 22.34
CA ALA A 187 -9.30 -5.25 21.29
C ALA A 187 -9.28 -4.57 19.92
N LEU A 188 -10.27 -3.72 19.59
CA LEU A 188 -10.33 -2.96 18.34
C LEU A 188 -9.38 -1.75 18.34
N ALA A 189 -9.03 -1.22 19.52
CA ALA A 189 -8.09 -0.11 19.68
C ALA A 189 -6.62 -0.58 19.67
N ALA A 190 -6.36 -1.86 19.93
CA ALA A 190 -5.02 -2.43 19.87
C ALA A 190 -4.46 -2.37 18.44
N PRO A 191 -3.15 -2.09 18.26
CA PRO A 191 -2.49 -1.98 16.98
C PRO A 191 -2.47 -3.29 16.19
#